data_aa63c4333d4aab36378e8830123d95be
#
_entry.id   aa63c4333d4aab36378e8830123d95be
#
_cell.length_a   1.000
_cell.length_b   1.000
_cell.length_c   1.000
_cell.angle_alpha   90.00
_cell.angle_beta   90.00
_cell.angle_gamma   90.00
#
_symmetry.space_group_name_H-M   'P 1'
#
loop_
_entity.id
_entity.type
_entity.pdbx_description
1 polymer ?
#
loop_
_entity_poly.entity_id
_entity_poly.type
_entity_poly.pdbx_seq_one_letter_code
_entity_poly.pdbx_strand_id
1 'polypeptide(L)'
;MKNKEVIVYMPSYCLSLREPSRLTCMSLHTAKKGIEMMKKGQGDGIVFSTAYEWWETEAKLKKGLAEKEGVIGDDLVEILPFVTQSYDEAEKLSEVVANPDADIIVVGQKYHAKRAARAIKFFFKNVTVVKVPTKIERQLDPSRLKSILCGSTKLNWILWNWFFGLITPYMMKRQMRKKKRI
;
A
#
# COMPACT_ATOMS: atom_id res chain seq x y z
N MET A 1 -24.22 12.36 15.07
CA MET A 1 -23.42 12.29 13.81
C MET A 1 -22.64 10.99 13.90
N LYS A 2 -22.78 10.06 12.94
CA LYS A 2 -21.87 8.88 12.89
C LYS A 2 -20.46 9.41 12.70
N ASN A 3 -19.54 9.04 13.58
CA ASN A 3 -18.13 9.32 13.37
C ASN A 3 -17.73 8.72 12.01
N LYS A 4 -17.00 9.50 11.24
CA LYS A 4 -16.56 9.10 9.91
C LYS A 4 -15.48 8.04 10.08
N GLU A 5 -15.66 6.92 9.39
CA GLU A 5 -14.71 5.80 9.41
C GLU A 5 -13.33 6.24 8.88
N VAL A 6 -12.28 5.93 9.62
CA VAL A 6 -10.88 6.25 9.28
C VAL A 6 -10.09 4.97 9.05
N ILE A 7 -9.61 4.77 7.83
CA ILE A 7 -8.86 3.57 7.44
C ILE A 7 -7.39 3.90 7.22
N VAL A 8 -6.51 3.22 7.93
CA VAL A 8 -5.05 3.28 7.74
C VAL A 8 -4.65 2.25 6.69
N TYR A 9 -4.27 2.72 5.50
CA TYR A 9 -3.88 1.87 4.37
C TYR A 9 -2.38 1.86 4.17
N MET A 10 -1.80 0.66 4.01
CA MET A 10 -0.38 0.45 3.78
C MET A 10 -0.14 -0.26 2.45
N PRO A 11 0.32 0.45 1.41
CA PRO A 11 0.62 -0.14 0.12
C PRO A 11 1.77 -1.15 0.20
N SER A 12 1.81 -2.07 -0.76
CA SER A 12 2.85 -3.07 -0.89
C SER A 12 4.20 -2.47 -1.30
N TYR A 13 5.29 -3.02 -0.73
CA TYR A 13 6.68 -2.65 -1.05
C TYR A 13 7.57 -3.82 -1.44
N CYS A 14 7.14 -5.05 -1.30
CA CYS A 14 7.87 -6.30 -1.51
C CYS A 14 8.52 -6.90 -0.24
N LEU A 15 8.90 -8.16 -0.39
CA LEU A 15 9.68 -8.90 0.59
C LEU A 15 11.19 -8.70 0.39
N SER A 16 11.98 -9.07 1.38
CA SER A 16 13.44 -9.00 1.28
C SER A 16 13.97 -10.04 0.29
N LEU A 17 14.92 -9.65 -0.57
CA LEU A 17 15.60 -10.58 -1.47
C LEU A 17 16.49 -11.59 -0.70
N ARG A 18 17.01 -11.19 0.46
CA ARG A 18 17.90 -12.02 1.26
C ARG A 18 17.15 -13.03 2.10
N GLU A 19 15.99 -12.63 2.60
CA GLU A 19 15.14 -13.43 3.49
C GLU A 19 13.68 -13.24 3.06
N PRO A 20 13.12 -14.12 2.22
CA PRO A 20 11.74 -13.99 1.71
C PRO A 20 10.67 -13.97 2.81
N SER A 21 10.97 -14.52 3.99
CA SER A 21 10.10 -14.47 5.18
C SER A 21 10.19 -13.14 5.95
N ARG A 22 10.94 -12.15 5.45
CA ARG A 22 11.16 -10.85 6.10
C ARG A 22 10.67 -9.69 5.25
N LEU A 23 10.01 -8.74 5.90
CA LEU A 23 9.67 -7.46 5.28
C LEU A 23 10.94 -6.67 4.91
N THR A 24 10.91 -6.00 3.75
CA THR A 24 11.95 -4.99 3.44
C THR A 24 11.94 -3.86 4.48
N CYS A 25 13.04 -3.11 4.57
CA CYS A 25 13.10 -1.96 5.48
C CYS A 25 11.97 -0.95 5.23
N MET A 26 11.57 -0.73 3.97
CA MET A 26 10.46 0.17 3.65
C MET A 26 9.13 -0.39 4.12
N SER A 27 8.87 -1.66 3.86
CA SER A 27 7.67 -2.35 4.29
C SER A 27 7.53 -2.37 5.81
N LEU A 28 8.62 -2.68 6.51
CA LEU A 28 8.68 -2.68 7.98
C LEU A 28 8.42 -1.29 8.58
N HIS A 29 9.05 -0.22 8.05
CA HIS A 29 8.81 1.14 8.53
C HIS A 29 7.37 1.59 8.29
N THR A 30 6.81 1.22 7.14
CA THR A 30 5.41 1.51 6.81
C THR A 30 4.47 0.79 7.78
N ALA A 31 4.70 -0.51 8.02
CA ALA A 31 3.90 -1.30 8.96
C ALA A 31 3.98 -0.73 10.39
N LYS A 32 5.18 -0.47 10.90
CA LYS A 32 5.37 0.11 12.24
C LYS A 32 4.66 1.46 12.38
N LYS A 33 4.71 2.32 11.35
CA LYS A 33 4.03 3.63 11.41
C LYS A 33 2.51 3.49 11.41
N GLY A 34 1.95 2.60 10.57
CA GLY A 34 0.51 2.32 10.56
C GLY A 34 0.03 1.74 11.90
N ILE A 35 0.76 0.78 12.46
CA ILE A 35 0.48 0.20 13.77
C ILE A 35 0.53 1.25 14.87
N GLU A 36 1.55 2.13 14.87
CA GLU A 36 1.65 3.25 15.81
C GLU A 36 0.40 4.16 15.76
N MET A 37 -0.11 4.41 14.54
CA MET A 37 -1.31 5.23 14.36
C MET A 37 -2.55 4.56 14.95
N MET A 38 -2.72 3.25 14.73
CA MET A 38 -3.82 2.48 15.32
C MET A 38 -3.74 2.51 16.86
N LYS A 39 -2.57 2.26 17.43
CA LYS A 39 -2.34 2.32 18.90
C LYS A 39 -2.66 3.70 19.51
N LYS A 40 -2.58 4.77 18.72
CA LYS A 40 -2.93 6.13 19.11
C LYS A 40 -4.40 6.50 18.86
N GLY A 41 -5.22 5.57 18.41
CA GLY A 41 -6.63 5.81 18.06
C GLY A 41 -6.81 6.75 16.86
N GLN A 42 -5.83 6.77 15.93
CA GLN A 42 -5.88 7.61 14.72
C GLN A 42 -6.52 6.90 13.52
N GLY A 43 -7.05 5.70 13.71
CA GLY A 43 -7.77 4.92 12.71
C GLY A 43 -8.72 3.95 13.37
N ASP A 44 -9.80 3.62 12.67
CA ASP A 44 -10.81 2.65 13.06
C ASP A 44 -10.52 1.26 12.45
N GLY A 45 -9.74 1.24 11.36
CA GLY A 45 -9.32 0.02 10.68
C GLY A 45 -7.95 0.16 10.00
N ILE A 46 -7.30 -0.99 9.77
CA ILE A 46 -6.00 -1.08 9.14
C ILE A 46 -6.05 -2.08 7.97
N VAL A 47 -5.59 -1.65 6.79
CA VAL A 47 -5.59 -2.47 5.58
C VAL A 47 -4.18 -2.61 5.03
N PHE A 48 -3.78 -3.85 4.81
CA PHE A 48 -2.50 -4.21 4.22
C PHE A 48 -2.68 -4.70 2.78
N SER A 49 -1.82 -4.26 1.87
CA SER A 49 -1.75 -4.86 0.55
C SER A 49 -0.51 -5.72 0.37
N THR A 50 -0.60 -6.67 -0.54
CA THR A 50 0.52 -7.48 -1.01
C THR A 50 0.59 -7.48 -2.52
N ALA A 51 1.81 -7.39 -3.08
CA ALA A 51 2.01 -7.44 -4.53
C ALA A 51 2.49 -8.83 -4.98
N TYR A 52 2.91 -9.69 -4.07
CA TYR A 52 3.55 -10.96 -4.38
C TYR A 52 3.17 -12.04 -3.39
N GLU A 53 2.82 -13.19 -3.92
CA GLU A 53 2.69 -14.43 -3.19
C GLU A 53 3.97 -15.25 -3.36
N TRP A 54 4.63 -15.48 -2.24
CA TRP A 54 5.63 -16.52 -2.05
C TRP A 54 5.12 -17.40 -0.90
N TRP A 55 5.97 -18.15 -0.22
CA TRP A 55 5.62 -18.94 0.97
C TRP A 55 4.97 -18.10 2.09
N GLU A 56 5.31 -16.78 2.17
CA GLU A 56 4.63 -15.80 3.03
C GLU A 56 4.29 -14.55 2.21
N THR A 57 3.07 -14.04 2.33
CA THR A 57 2.70 -12.77 1.69
C THR A 57 3.17 -11.59 2.54
N GLU A 58 3.45 -10.46 1.89
CA GLU A 58 3.81 -9.23 2.61
C GLU A 58 2.72 -8.78 3.59
N ALA A 59 1.44 -8.94 3.20
CA ALA A 59 0.31 -8.60 4.05
C ALA A 59 0.25 -9.49 5.31
N LYS A 60 0.49 -10.80 5.19
CA LYS A 60 0.55 -11.72 6.36
C LYS A 60 1.63 -11.32 7.35
N LEU A 61 2.83 -10.98 6.86
CA LEU A 61 3.92 -10.54 7.73
C LEU A 61 3.61 -9.22 8.44
N LYS A 62 2.96 -8.27 7.75
CA LYS A 62 2.49 -7.01 8.35
C LYS A 62 1.41 -7.25 9.39
N LYS A 63 0.45 -8.14 9.10
CA LYS A 63 -0.60 -8.55 10.01
C LYS A 63 -0.03 -9.18 11.27
N GLY A 64 0.87 -10.16 11.13
CA GLY A 64 1.53 -10.80 12.28
C GLY A 64 2.36 -9.81 13.12
N LEU A 65 2.92 -8.76 12.52
CA LEU A 65 3.56 -7.69 13.26
C LEU A 65 2.53 -6.86 14.05
N ALA A 66 1.37 -6.54 13.45
CA ALA A 66 0.31 -5.78 14.11
C ALA A 66 -0.28 -6.55 15.30
N GLU A 67 -0.50 -7.86 15.14
CA GLU A 67 -0.96 -8.75 16.21
C GLU A 67 0.03 -8.79 17.38
N LYS A 68 1.33 -8.95 17.10
CA LYS A 68 2.39 -8.91 18.13
C LYS A 68 2.45 -7.59 18.89
N GLU A 69 2.09 -6.50 18.23
CA GLU A 69 2.06 -5.16 18.83
C GLU A 69 0.72 -4.84 19.53
N GLY A 70 -0.20 -5.79 19.61
CA GLY A 70 -1.48 -5.65 20.28
C GLY A 70 -2.56 -4.92 19.48
N VAL A 71 -2.34 -4.71 18.19
CA VAL A 71 -3.39 -4.26 17.26
C VAL A 71 -4.11 -5.52 16.77
N ILE A 72 -5.19 -5.89 17.47
CA ILE A 72 -5.95 -7.11 17.25
C ILE A 72 -7.41 -6.73 16.98
N GLY A 73 -8.10 -7.52 16.17
CA GLY A 73 -9.54 -7.44 16.03
C GLY A 73 -10.02 -7.54 14.58
N ASP A 74 -11.33 -7.39 14.42
CA ASP A 74 -12.03 -7.44 13.14
C ASP A 74 -11.60 -6.32 12.16
N ASP A 75 -10.83 -5.33 12.67
CA ASP A 75 -10.35 -4.17 11.94
C ASP A 75 -9.14 -4.47 11.03
N LEU A 76 -8.53 -5.66 11.14
CA LEU A 76 -7.40 -6.06 10.32
C LEU A 76 -7.89 -6.75 9.04
N VAL A 77 -7.71 -6.10 7.91
CA VAL A 77 -8.08 -6.63 6.60
C VAL A 77 -6.85 -6.84 5.74
N GLU A 78 -6.70 -8.04 5.18
CA GLU A 78 -5.67 -8.38 4.19
C GLU A 78 -6.24 -8.18 2.79
N ILE A 79 -5.57 -7.36 1.97
CA ILE A 79 -5.87 -7.30 0.54
C ILE A 79 -5.18 -8.49 -0.14
N LEU A 80 -5.98 -9.29 -0.83
CA LEU A 80 -5.53 -10.52 -1.48
C LEU A 80 -4.43 -10.30 -2.51
N PRO A 81 -3.61 -11.33 -2.78
CA PRO A 81 -2.45 -11.27 -3.66
C PRO A 81 -2.78 -10.84 -5.09
N PHE A 82 -1.72 -10.55 -5.86
CA PHE A 82 -1.74 -10.13 -7.26
C PHE A 82 -2.11 -8.67 -7.53
N VAL A 83 -1.92 -7.80 -6.56
CA VAL A 83 -2.06 -6.35 -6.75
C VAL A 83 -0.76 -5.78 -7.29
N THR A 84 -0.53 -5.92 -8.57
CA THR A 84 0.73 -5.49 -9.20
C THR A 84 0.75 -4.02 -9.59
N GLN A 85 -0.41 -3.38 -9.66
CA GLN A 85 -0.56 -1.98 -10.09
C GLN A 85 -1.34 -1.17 -9.06
N SER A 86 -1.05 0.13 -8.97
CA SER A 86 -1.77 1.03 -8.06
C SER A 86 -3.27 1.13 -8.34
N TYR A 87 -3.72 0.78 -9.56
CA TYR A 87 -5.13 0.68 -9.87
C TYR A 87 -5.77 -0.50 -9.14
N ASP A 88 -5.18 -1.69 -9.28
CA ASP A 88 -5.71 -2.91 -8.66
C ASP A 88 -5.75 -2.76 -7.13
N GLU A 89 -4.70 -2.15 -6.55
CA GLU A 89 -4.68 -1.82 -5.11
C GLU A 89 -5.84 -0.92 -4.71
N ALA A 90 -6.07 0.16 -5.46
CA ALA A 90 -7.13 1.12 -5.14
C ALA A 90 -8.53 0.52 -5.32
N GLU A 91 -8.72 -0.31 -6.34
CA GLU A 91 -9.97 -1.02 -6.58
C GLU A 91 -10.27 -2.03 -5.48
N LYS A 92 -9.27 -2.88 -5.14
CA LYS A 92 -9.42 -3.85 -4.04
C LYS A 92 -9.67 -3.17 -2.69
N LEU A 93 -9.00 -2.05 -2.44
CA LEU A 93 -9.28 -1.25 -1.26
C LEU A 93 -10.76 -0.79 -1.24
N SER A 94 -11.30 -0.36 -2.39
CA SER A 94 -12.71 0.08 -2.47
C SER A 94 -13.73 -1.07 -2.34
N GLU A 95 -13.34 -2.30 -2.67
CA GLU A 95 -14.17 -3.49 -2.45
C GLU A 95 -14.23 -3.87 -0.96
N VAL A 96 -13.10 -3.72 -0.25
CA VAL A 96 -12.98 -4.03 1.18
C VAL A 96 -13.58 -2.93 2.04
N VAL A 97 -13.26 -1.66 1.72
CA VAL A 97 -13.82 -0.49 2.40
C VAL A 97 -15.01 0.00 1.59
N ALA A 98 -16.17 -0.59 1.82
CA ALA A 98 -17.39 -0.32 1.04
C ALA A 98 -17.93 1.12 1.18
N ASN A 99 -17.39 1.92 2.11
CA ASN A 99 -17.78 3.30 2.38
C ASN A 99 -16.92 4.30 1.57
N PRO A 100 -17.42 4.90 0.46
CA PRO A 100 -16.65 5.85 -0.33
C PRO A 100 -16.40 7.20 0.39
N ASP A 101 -17.08 7.45 1.49
CA ASP A 101 -16.91 8.66 2.32
C ASP A 101 -15.91 8.44 3.47
N ALA A 102 -15.37 7.22 3.62
CA ALA A 102 -14.32 6.94 4.59
C ALA A 102 -13.08 7.83 4.37
N ASP A 103 -12.40 8.17 5.46
CA ASP A 103 -11.12 8.87 5.41
C ASP A 103 -10.00 7.85 5.25
N ILE A 104 -9.28 7.88 4.14
CA ILE A 104 -8.18 6.97 3.87
C ILE A 104 -6.84 7.64 4.18
N ILE A 105 -6.09 7.06 5.11
CA ILE A 105 -4.73 7.51 5.46
C ILE A 105 -3.72 6.57 4.82
N VAL A 106 -3.09 6.98 3.73
CA VAL A 106 -2.06 6.20 3.05
C VAL A 106 -0.73 6.38 3.74
N VAL A 107 -0.27 5.36 4.43
CA VAL A 107 1.03 5.36 5.13
C VAL A 107 2.09 4.75 4.24
N GLY A 108 3.17 5.50 3.96
CA GLY A 108 4.21 4.95 3.14
C GLY A 108 5.32 5.93 2.75
N GLN A 109 6.27 5.43 1.98
CA GLN A 109 7.35 6.23 1.44
C GLN A 109 6.81 7.34 0.51
N LYS A 110 7.36 8.55 0.62
CA LYS A 110 6.83 9.81 0.06
C LYS A 110 6.29 9.69 -1.37
N TYR A 111 7.05 9.14 -2.30
CA TYR A 111 6.67 9.11 -3.71
C TYR A 111 5.71 7.98 -4.02
N HIS A 112 5.91 6.81 -3.42
CA HIS A 112 5.02 5.66 -3.57
C HIS A 112 3.65 5.91 -2.94
N ALA A 113 3.62 6.40 -1.70
CA ALA A 113 2.37 6.75 -1.03
C ALA A 113 1.57 7.83 -1.79
N LYS A 114 2.26 8.84 -2.35
CA LYS A 114 1.62 9.83 -3.22
C LYS A 114 1.03 9.20 -4.50
N ARG A 115 1.73 8.23 -5.11
CA ARG A 115 1.23 7.51 -6.27
C ARG A 115 -0.01 6.68 -5.92
N ALA A 116 0.06 5.90 -4.84
CA ALA A 116 -1.08 5.12 -4.34
C ALA A 116 -2.27 6.02 -3.99
N ALA A 117 -2.05 7.12 -3.27
CA ALA A 117 -3.10 8.07 -2.93
C ALA A 117 -3.78 8.68 -4.16
N ARG A 118 -3.04 8.93 -5.26
CA ARG A 118 -3.65 9.42 -6.52
C ARG A 118 -4.59 8.39 -7.14
N ALA A 119 -4.28 7.10 -7.04
CA ALA A 119 -5.17 6.04 -7.52
C ALA A 119 -6.40 5.91 -6.60
N ILE A 120 -6.19 5.91 -5.28
CA ILE A 120 -7.25 5.77 -4.28
C ILE A 120 -8.27 6.90 -4.35
N LYS A 121 -7.85 8.13 -4.69
CA LYS A 121 -8.73 9.29 -4.90
C LYS A 121 -9.78 9.13 -6.02
N PHE A 122 -9.68 8.09 -6.84
CA PHE A 122 -10.74 7.76 -7.80
C PHE A 122 -11.94 7.05 -7.16
N PHE A 123 -11.75 6.48 -5.96
CA PHE A 123 -12.77 5.72 -5.23
C PHE A 123 -13.21 6.41 -3.94
N PHE A 124 -12.31 7.18 -3.31
CA PHE A 124 -12.55 7.84 -2.03
C PHE A 124 -12.36 9.35 -2.12
N LYS A 125 -13.22 10.10 -1.46
CA LYS A 125 -13.19 11.58 -1.47
C LYS A 125 -12.05 12.15 -0.61
N ASN A 126 -11.76 11.49 0.51
CA ASN A 126 -10.82 11.99 1.51
C ASN A 126 -9.63 11.05 1.63
N VAL A 127 -8.52 11.46 1.05
CA VAL A 127 -7.28 10.68 1.06
C VAL A 127 -6.12 11.55 1.48
N THR A 128 -5.51 11.20 2.59
CA THR A 128 -4.31 11.85 3.15
C THR A 128 -3.08 10.94 3.03
N VAL A 129 -1.87 11.51 3.17
CA VAL A 129 -0.62 10.76 3.07
C VAL A 129 0.24 11.01 4.30
N VAL A 130 0.55 9.96 5.03
CA VAL A 130 1.55 9.95 6.10
C VAL A 130 2.84 9.35 5.56
N LYS A 131 3.92 10.14 5.64
CA LYS A 131 5.20 9.78 5.03
C LYS A 131 6.09 9.05 6.02
N VAL A 132 6.74 7.99 5.54
CA VAL A 132 7.82 7.29 6.25
C VAL A 132 9.16 7.49 5.54
N PRO A 133 10.30 7.34 6.26
CA PRO A 133 11.64 7.43 5.65
C PRO A 133 11.84 6.41 4.53
N THR A 134 12.55 6.84 3.47
CA THR A 134 12.94 5.96 2.37
C THR A 134 14.25 5.27 2.71
N LYS A 135 14.19 3.98 3.04
CA LYS A 135 15.37 3.12 3.18
C LYS A 135 15.27 2.02 2.13
N ILE A 136 16.15 2.08 1.13
CA ILE A 136 16.16 1.11 0.04
C ILE A 136 17.00 -0.10 0.46
N GLU A 137 16.43 -1.26 0.25
CA GLU A 137 17.03 -2.57 0.37
C GLU A 137 16.77 -3.33 -0.94
N ARG A 138 17.62 -4.28 -1.31
CA ARG A 138 17.35 -5.17 -2.45
C ARG A 138 16.03 -5.91 -2.22
N GLN A 139 15.12 -5.75 -3.16
CA GLN A 139 13.77 -6.29 -3.10
C GLN A 139 13.67 -7.55 -3.95
N LEU A 140 12.83 -8.48 -3.51
CA LEU A 140 12.36 -9.60 -4.30
C LEU A 140 11.31 -9.07 -5.27
N ASP A 141 11.67 -8.98 -6.55
CA ASP A 141 10.75 -8.66 -7.62
C ASP A 141 10.88 -9.72 -8.71
N PRO A 142 9.81 -10.44 -9.07
CA PRO A 142 9.84 -11.45 -10.13
C PRO A 142 10.14 -10.87 -11.51
N SER A 143 9.95 -9.57 -11.71
CA SER A 143 10.35 -8.93 -12.96
C SER A 143 11.77 -8.36 -12.86
N ARG A 144 12.72 -8.95 -13.61
CA ARG A 144 14.10 -8.46 -13.67
C ARG A 144 14.18 -6.97 -14.01
N LEU A 145 13.31 -6.48 -14.88
CA LEU A 145 13.29 -5.08 -15.29
C LEU A 145 12.90 -4.16 -14.13
N LYS A 146 11.87 -4.52 -13.36
CA LYS A 146 11.46 -3.76 -12.18
C LYS A 146 12.52 -3.79 -11.09
N SER A 147 13.18 -4.94 -10.83
CA SER A 147 14.22 -5.04 -9.83
C SER A 147 15.44 -4.17 -10.18
N ILE A 148 15.82 -4.07 -11.45
CA ILE A 148 16.90 -3.19 -11.93
C ILE A 148 16.49 -1.72 -11.82
N LEU A 149 15.31 -1.36 -12.29
CA LEU A 149 14.86 0.04 -12.36
C LEU A 149 14.39 0.59 -11.02
N CYS A 150 13.70 -0.22 -10.20
CA CYS A 150 13.09 0.23 -8.94
C CYS A 150 13.94 -0.07 -7.71
N GLY A 151 14.78 -1.10 -7.74
CA GLY A 151 15.47 -1.64 -6.57
C GLY A 151 16.95 -1.32 -6.46
N SER A 152 17.57 -0.75 -7.51
CA SER A 152 19.03 -0.62 -7.56
C SER A 152 19.56 0.56 -6.74
N THR A 153 18.89 1.71 -6.77
CA THR A 153 19.30 2.92 -6.02
C THR A 153 18.11 3.73 -5.53
N LYS A 154 18.34 4.58 -4.52
CA LYS A 154 17.33 5.54 -4.02
C LYS A 154 16.86 6.49 -5.12
N LEU A 155 17.75 6.93 -5.99
CA LEU A 155 17.43 7.82 -7.11
C LEU A 155 16.49 7.15 -8.10
N ASN A 156 16.81 5.91 -8.54
CA ASN A 156 15.96 5.15 -9.45
C ASN A 156 14.57 4.92 -8.87
N TRP A 157 14.48 4.57 -7.57
CA TRP A 157 13.21 4.43 -6.88
C TRP A 157 12.38 5.73 -6.90
N ILE A 158 13.02 6.86 -6.64
CA ILE A 158 12.36 8.17 -6.63
C ILE A 158 11.86 8.52 -8.04
N LEU A 159 12.73 8.41 -9.05
CA LEU A 159 12.39 8.72 -10.44
C LEU A 159 11.26 7.82 -10.97
N TRP A 160 11.32 6.51 -10.69
CA TRP A 160 10.28 5.56 -11.07
C TRP A 160 8.93 5.94 -10.46
N ASN A 161 8.87 6.13 -9.14
CA ASN A 161 7.63 6.47 -8.47
C ASN A 161 7.11 7.87 -8.85
N TRP A 162 7.99 8.82 -9.13
CA TRP A 162 7.63 10.13 -9.63
C TRP A 162 6.99 10.03 -11.02
N PHE A 163 7.64 9.37 -11.97
CA PHE A 163 7.15 9.16 -13.33
C PHE A 163 5.80 8.43 -13.34
N PHE A 164 5.72 7.27 -12.69
CA PHE A 164 4.45 6.55 -12.60
C PHE A 164 3.38 7.33 -11.84
N GLY A 165 3.76 8.15 -10.88
CA GLY A 165 2.85 9.05 -10.21
C GLY A 165 2.21 10.07 -11.15
N LEU A 166 2.91 10.55 -12.18
CA LEU A 166 2.35 11.47 -13.17
C LEU A 166 1.36 10.78 -14.12
N ILE A 167 1.67 9.56 -14.55
CA ILE A 167 0.81 8.83 -15.51
C ILE A 167 -0.34 8.06 -14.84
N THR A 168 -0.30 7.84 -13.51
CA THR A 168 -1.33 7.13 -12.77
C THR A 168 -2.76 7.64 -13.07
N PRO A 169 -3.07 8.94 -13.04
CA PRO A 169 -4.43 9.42 -13.33
C PRO A 169 -4.92 9.06 -14.74
N TYR A 170 -4.01 9.08 -15.73
CA TYR A 170 -4.33 8.67 -17.10
C TYR A 170 -4.64 7.17 -17.17
N MET A 171 -3.80 6.35 -16.55
CA MET A 171 -3.99 4.90 -16.49
C MET A 171 -5.31 4.54 -15.80
N MET A 172 -5.63 5.19 -14.69
CA MET A 172 -6.89 5.02 -13.95
C MET A 172 -8.10 5.30 -14.86
N LYS A 173 -8.13 6.46 -15.51
CA LYS A 173 -9.22 6.83 -16.43
C LYS A 173 -9.39 5.82 -17.57
N ARG A 174 -8.28 5.32 -18.12
CA ARG A 174 -8.28 4.30 -19.18
C ARG A 174 -8.88 2.98 -18.71
N GLN A 175 -8.51 2.51 -17.52
CA GLN A 175 -9.03 1.26 -16.94
C GLN A 175 -10.52 1.38 -16.62
N MET A 176 -10.94 2.46 -15.98
CA MET A 176 -12.36 2.70 -15.69
C MET A 176 -13.22 2.76 -16.96
N ARG A 177 -12.70 3.35 -18.06
CA ARG A 177 -13.40 3.35 -19.36
C ARG A 177 -13.53 1.94 -19.95
N LYS A 178 -12.51 1.08 -19.81
CA LYS A 178 -12.59 -0.31 -20.30
C LYS A 178 -13.66 -1.09 -19.55
N LYS A 179 -13.75 -0.95 -18.23
CA LYS A 179 -14.77 -1.66 -17.42
C LYS A 179 -16.20 -1.22 -17.71
N LYS A 180 -16.42 0.04 -18.09
CA LYS A 180 -17.77 0.52 -18.47
C LYS A 180 -18.23 0.01 -19.84
N ARG A 181 -17.38 -0.65 -20.63
CA ARG A 181 -17.69 -1.17 -21.97
C ARG A 181 -17.97 -2.67 -21.98
N ILE A 182 -17.83 -3.33 -20.84
CA ILE A 182 -18.19 -4.74 -20.58
C ILE A 182 -19.48 -4.77 -19.78
#